data_d37e5751fa10fabc33995f46fd7f153b
#
_entry.id   d37e5751fa10fabc33995f46fd7f153b
#
_cell.length_a   1.000
_cell.length_b   1.000
_cell.length_c   1.000
_cell.angle_alpha   90.00
_cell.angle_beta   90.00
_cell.angle_gamma   90.00
#
_symmetry.space_group_name_H-M   'P 1'
#
loop_
_entity.id
_entity.type
_entity.pdbx_description
1 polymer ?
#
loop_
_entity_poly.entity_id
_entity_poly.type
_entity_poly.pdbx_seq_one_letter_code
_entity_poly.pdbx_strand_id
1 'polypeptide(L)'
;SHPETSRQGNQFGMVGMAIAIIATLLTPGMHVWGIVLILAGLAIGGSAGAVLASRIQMTALPQLVAAFHSLVGMAAVFVAAAAFYSPQSFGIGTPGHIHGASLVEMSLGLAIGAVTFSGSVIAFLKLDGRMSGAPIIFKGQHMLNAALGALLVLLVIAFVATGSAWLFWLIAILSFALGFLLIVPIGGADMPVVVSMLNSYSGWAAAGIGFTIGNLLLIVTGSLVGASGAILSYIMCKGMNRSII
;
A
#
# COMPACT_ATOMS: atom_id res chain seq x y z
N SER A 1 -8.43 23.72 -11.93
CA SER A 1 -9.37 22.62 -11.68
C SER A 1 -10.73 23.19 -11.29
N HIS A 2 -11.73 22.99 -12.14
CA HIS A 2 -13.11 23.37 -11.88
C HIS A 2 -13.92 22.18 -11.37
N PRO A 3 -15.00 22.39 -10.58
CA PRO A 3 -15.89 21.32 -10.13
C PRO A 3 -16.44 20.44 -11.25
N GLU A 4 -16.69 21.04 -12.42
CA GLU A 4 -17.18 20.32 -13.60
C GLU A 4 -16.16 19.34 -14.18
N THR A 5 -14.88 19.73 -14.22
CA THR A 5 -13.81 18.84 -14.69
C THR A 5 -13.52 17.70 -13.71
N SER A 6 -13.79 17.87 -12.41
CA SER A 6 -13.63 16.80 -11.43
C SER A 6 -14.68 15.69 -11.59
N ARG A 7 -15.92 16.03 -11.98
CA ARG A 7 -16.95 15.03 -12.32
C ARG A 7 -16.56 14.20 -13.54
N GLN A 8 -16.04 14.86 -14.58
CA GLN A 8 -15.52 14.14 -15.76
C GLN A 8 -14.33 13.25 -15.40
N GLY A 9 -13.41 13.73 -14.55
CA GLY A 9 -12.30 12.94 -14.05
C GLY A 9 -12.75 11.67 -13.31
N ASN A 10 -13.78 11.75 -12.47
CA ASN A 10 -14.36 10.60 -11.80
C ASN A 10 -15.00 9.61 -12.79
N GLN A 11 -15.69 10.10 -13.82
CA GLN A 11 -16.25 9.24 -14.86
C GLN A 11 -15.16 8.49 -15.63
N PHE A 12 -14.08 9.18 -16.02
CA PHE A 12 -12.93 8.54 -16.65
C PHE A 12 -12.26 7.49 -15.73
N GLY A 13 -12.16 7.78 -14.43
CA GLY A 13 -11.66 6.81 -13.44
C GLY A 13 -12.53 5.56 -13.34
N MET A 14 -13.87 5.72 -13.32
CA MET A 14 -14.80 4.59 -13.32
C MET A 14 -14.71 3.75 -14.60
N VAL A 15 -14.65 4.42 -15.76
CA VAL A 15 -14.49 3.73 -17.06
C VAL A 15 -13.14 2.99 -17.10
N GLY A 16 -12.05 3.65 -16.68
CA GLY A 16 -10.73 3.03 -16.62
C GLY A 16 -10.71 1.78 -15.72
N MET A 17 -11.34 1.84 -14.55
CA MET A 17 -11.46 0.68 -13.66
C MET A 17 -12.29 -0.45 -14.29
N ALA A 18 -13.41 -0.12 -14.94
CA ALA A 18 -14.23 -1.12 -15.63
C ALA A 18 -13.44 -1.82 -16.75
N ILE A 19 -12.68 -1.06 -17.55
CA ILE A 19 -11.82 -1.62 -18.58
C ILE A 19 -10.76 -2.54 -17.96
N ALA A 20 -10.11 -2.14 -16.88
CA ALA A 20 -9.11 -2.95 -16.20
C ALA A 20 -9.68 -4.28 -15.68
N ILE A 21 -10.87 -4.25 -15.08
CA ILE A 21 -11.57 -5.46 -14.61
C ILE A 21 -11.91 -6.38 -15.78
N ILE A 22 -12.48 -5.85 -16.85
CA ILE A 22 -12.85 -6.63 -18.04
C ILE A 22 -11.59 -7.24 -18.68
N ALA A 23 -10.53 -6.45 -18.84
CA ALA A 23 -9.26 -6.95 -19.39
C ALA A 23 -8.67 -8.07 -18.55
N THR A 24 -8.73 -7.96 -17.22
CA THR A 24 -8.29 -9.02 -16.31
C THR A 24 -9.11 -10.29 -16.48
N LEU A 25 -10.45 -10.18 -16.55
CA LEU A 25 -11.33 -11.32 -16.73
C LEU A 25 -11.19 -12.01 -18.09
N LEU A 26 -10.75 -11.26 -19.11
CA LEU A 26 -10.49 -11.78 -20.45
C LEU A 26 -9.07 -12.34 -20.64
N THR A 27 -8.23 -12.32 -19.59
CA THR A 27 -6.86 -12.87 -19.69
C THR A 27 -6.90 -14.37 -19.98
N PRO A 28 -6.23 -14.85 -21.05
CA PRO A 28 -6.23 -16.26 -21.40
C PRO A 28 -5.62 -17.13 -20.31
N GLY A 29 -6.17 -18.34 -20.11
CA GLY A 29 -5.59 -19.33 -19.19
C GLY A 29 -6.06 -19.20 -17.73
N MET A 30 -7.00 -18.30 -17.42
CA MET A 30 -7.57 -18.24 -16.08
C MET A 30 -8.46 -19.46 -15.78
N HIS A 31 -8.20 -20.09 -14.63
CA HIS A 31 -9.07 -21.14 -14.12
C HIS A 31 -10.44 -20.59 -13.71
N VAL A 32 -11.50 -21.39 -13.90
CA VAL A 32 -12.88 -21.02 -13.51
C VAL A 32 -12.95 -20.58 -12.05
N TRP A 33 -12.25 -21.24 -11.14
CA TRP A 33 -12.17 -20.84 -9.73
C TRP A 33 -11.54 -19.46 -9.52
N GLY A 34 -10.56 -19.09 -10.33
CA GLY A 34 -9.98 -17.73 -10.29
C GLY A 34 -11.00 -16.67 -10.66
N ILE A 35 -11.79 -16.90 -11.71
CA ILE A 35 -12.87 -15.99 -12.14
C ILE A 35 -13.92 -15.87 -11.04
N VAL A 36 -14.35 -16.99 -10.43
CA VAL A 36 -15.34 -16.99 -9.34
C VAL A 36 -14.82 -16.17 -8.14
N LEU A 37 -13.56 -16.35 -7.76
CA LEU A 37 -12.96 -15.59 -6.64
C LEU A 37 -12.85 -14.09 -6.95
N ILE A 38 -12.49 -13.71 -8.18
CA ILE A 38 -12.46 -12.31 -8.62
C ILE A 38 -13.85 -11.70 -8.56
N LEU A 39 -14.86 -12.38 -9.10
CA LEU A 39 -16.24 -11.89 -9.09
C LEU A 39 -16.78 -11.78 -7.66
N ALA A 40 -16.49 -12.75 -6.79
CA ALA A 40 -16.85 -12.68 -5.38
C ALA A 40 -16.17 -11.51 -4.67
N GLY A 41 -14.87 -11.31 -4.89
CA GLY A 41 -14.13 -10.17 -4.34
C GLY A 41 -14.69 -8.83 -4.83
N LEU A 42 -15.02 -8.71 -6.12
CA LEU A 42 -15.66 -7.53 -6.70
C LEU A 42 -17.05 -7.28 -6.12
N ALA A 43 -17.86 -8.33 -5.94
CA ALA A 43 -19.19 -8.19 -5.36
C ALA A 43 -19.12 -7.73 -3.90
N ILE A 44 -18.24 -8.31 -3.09
CA ILE A 44 -18.08 -7.94 -1.67
C ILE A 44 -17.45 -6.55 -1.54
N GLY A 45 -16.31 -6.32 -2.17
CA GLY A 45 -15.58 -5.05 -2.09
C GLY A 45 -16.35 -3.89 -2.74
N GLY A 46 -16.96 -4.14 -3.91
CA GLY A 46 -17.75 -3.15 -4.62
C GLY A 46 -19.02 -2.76 -3.88
N SER A 47 -19.77 -3.72 -3.31
CA SER A 47 -20.95 -3.42 -2.50
C SER A 47 -20.61 -2.67 -1.22
N ALA A 48 -19.58 -3.12 -0.49
CA ALA A 48 -19.09 -2.42 0.71
C ALA A 48 -18.63 -1.00 0.37
N GLY A 49 -17.84 -0.83 -0.69
CA GLY A 49 -17.35 0.47 -1.14
C GLY A 49 -18.48 1.40 -1.58
N ALA A 50 -19.47 0.91 -2.33
CA ALA A 50 -20.62 1.69 -2.76
C ALA A 50 -21.48 2.17 -1.57
N VAL A 51 -21.73 1.29 -0.59
CA VAL A 51 -22.46 1.65 0.63
C VAL A 51 -21.70 2.69 1.44
N LEU A 52 -20.38 2.51 1.64
CA LEU A 52 -19.55 3.49 2.35
C LEU A 52 -19.55 4.83 1.63
N ALA A 53 -19.28 4.84 0.33
CA ALA A 53 -19.20 6.06 -0.47
C ALA A 53 -20.51 6.85 -0.48
N SER A 54 -21.67 6.16 -0.45
CA SER A 54 -22.99 6.81 -0.43
C SER A 54 -23.41 7.37 0.94
N ARG A 55 -22.79 6.86 2.03
CA ARG A 55 -23.18 7.23 3.41
C ARG A 55 -22.18 8.12 4.13
N ILE A 56 -20.95 8.23 3.63
CA ILE A 56 -19.90 8.98 4.30
C ILE A 56 -20.17 10.49 4.26
N GLN A 57 -19.93 11.15 5.38
CA GLN A 57 -19.95 12.60 5.45
C GLN A 57 -18.63 13.19 4.95
N MET A 58 -18.66 14.37 4.36
CA MET A 58 -17.46 15.05 3.84
C MET A 58 -16.38 15.26 4.91
N THR A 59 -16.79 15.47 6.16
CA THR A 59 -15.89 15.61 7.31
C THR A 59 -15.14 14.32 7.67
N ALA A 60 -15.68 13.17 7.29
CA ALA A 60 -15.09 11.85 7.55
C ALA A 60 -14.28 11.30 6.37
N LEU A 61 -14.09 12.08 5.29
CA LEU A 61 -13.29 11.67 4.14
C LEU A 61 -11.84 11.28 4.49
N PRO A 62 -11.10 12.02 5.35
CA PRO A 62 -9.73 11.64 5.70
C PRO A 62 -9.64 10.25 6.35
N GLN A 63 -10.62 9.90 7.20
CA GLN A 63 -10.71 8.57 7.82
C GLN A 63 -10.94 7.49 6.77
N LEU A 64 -11.87 7.72 5.83
CA LEU A 64 -12.16 6.78 4.75
C LEU A 64 -10.94 6.56 3.86
N VAL A 65 -10.24 7.64 3.49
CA VAL A 65 -9.03 7.58 2.69
C VAL A 65 -7.94 6.75 3.41
N ALA A 66 -7.73 6.96 4.72
CA ALA A 66 -6.81 6.16 5.50
C ALA A 66 -7.22 4.67 5.52
N ALA A 67 -8.52 4.37 5.70
CA ALA A 67 -9.02 3.00 5.65
C ALA A 67 -8.76 2.33 4.29
N PHE A 68 -8.97 3.04 3.19
CA PHE A 68 -8.70 2.51 1.85
C PHE A 68 -7.21 2.28 1.60
N HIS A 69 -6.32 3.16 2.07
CA HIS A 69 -4.88 2.94 1.98
C HIS A 69 -4.45 1.68 2.74
N SER A 70 -5.10 1.34 3.86
CA SER A 70 -4.81 0.08 4.54
C SER A 70 -5.16 -1.13 3.66
N LEU A 71 -6.31 -1.11 2.98
CA LEU A 71 -6.69 -2.20 2.08
C LEU A 71 -5.75 -2.31 0.87
N VAL A 72 -5.32 -1.18 0.30
CA VAL A 72 -4.33 -1.17 -0.80
C VAL A 72 -2.99 -1.73 -0.34
N GLY A 73 -2.52 -1.35 0.85
CA GLY A 73 -1.30 -1.91 1.45
C GLY A 73 -1.39 -3.42 1.64
N MET A 74 -2.51 -3.92 2.15
CA MET A 74 -2.75 -5.36 2.31
C MET A 74 -2.84 -6.09 0.96
N ALA A 75 -3.47 -5.47 -0.06
CA ALA A 75 -3.51 -6.03 -1.40
C ALA A 75 -2.10 -6.22 -1.98
N ALA A 76 -1.18 -5.25 -1.76
CA ALA A 76 0.21 -5.37 -2.18
C ALA A 76 0.92 -6.54 -1.48
N VAL A 77 0.67 -6.76 -0.19
CA VAL A 77 1.21 -7.92 0.57
C VAL A 77 0.71 -9.23 -0.04
N PHE A 78 -0.59 -9.33 -0.35
CA PHE A 78 -1.15 -10.56 -0.94
C PHE A 78 -0.67 -10.81 -2.36
N VAL A 79 -0.51 -9.78 -3.19
CA VAL A 79 0.05 -9.93 -4.54
C VAL A 79 1.52 -10.37 -4.47
N ALA A 80 2.32 -9.80 -3.56
CA ALA A 80 3.69 -10.26 -3.32
C ALA A 80 3.72 -11.73 -2.89
N ALA A 81 2.82 -12.14 -1.98
CA ALA A 81 2.72 -13.53 -1.56
C ALA A 81 2.29 -14.45 -2.72
N ALA A 82 1.32 -14.04 -3.53
CA ALA A 82 0.89 -14.79 -4.72
C ALA A 82 2.05 -14.98 -5.71
N ALA A 83 2.82 -13.91 -5.98
CA ALA A 83 3.99 -13.96 -6.85
C ALA A 83 5.10 -14.86 -6.28
N PHE A 84 5.29 -14.86 -4.96
CA PHE A 84 6.27 -15.71 -4.30
C PHE A 84 5.93 -17.22 -4.39
N TYR A 85 4.65 -17.56 -4.16
CA TYR A 85 4.21 -18.96 -4.18
C TYR A 85 3.88 -19.50 -5.57
N SER A 86 3.59 -18.63 -6.54
CA SER A 86 3.31 -18.99 -7.94
C SER A 86 4.13 -18.18 -8.94
N PRO A 87 5.48 -18.21 -8.86
CA PRO A 87 6.34 -17.36 -9.67
C PRO A 87 6.21 -17.65 -11.18
N GLN A 88 5.85 -18.87 -11.56
CA GLN A 88 5.61 -19.27 -12.95
C GLN A 88 4.45 -18.49 -13.59
N SER A 89 3.40 -18.21 -12.82
CA SER A 89 2.23 -17.46 -13.30
C SER A 89 2.56 -16.01 -13.65
N PHE A 90 3.67 -15.49 -13.12
CA PHE A 90 4.13 -14.12 -13.35
C PHE A 90 5.39 -14.05 -14.21
N GLY A 91 5.91 -15.19 -14.68
CA GLY A 91 7.11 -15.25 -15.51
C GLY A 91 8.42 -14.86 -14.79
N ILE A 92 8.45 -14.91 -13.45
CA ILE A 92 9.59 -14.47 -12.62
C ILE A 92 10.48 -15.60 -12.13
N GLY A 93 10.21 -16.84 -12.58
CA GLY A 93 10.99 -18.02 -12.25
C GLY A 93 10.13 -19.23 -11.91
N THR A 94 10.69 -20.15 -11.14
CA THR A 94 10.00 -21.34 -10.62
C THR A 94 10.06 -21.35 -9.09
N PRO A 95 9.18 -22.11 -8.40
CA PRO A 95 9.24 -22.23 -6.94
C PRO A 95 10.64 -22.65 -6.47
N GLY A 96 11.23 -21.84 -5.60
CA GLY A 96 12.61 -22.04 -5.10
C GLY A 96 13.72 -21.47 -6.00
N HIS A 97 13.42 -21.03 -7.22
CA HIS A 97 14.35 -20.42 -8.16
C HIS A 97 13.74 -19.18 -8.82
N ILE A 98 13.49 -18.15 -8.03
CA ILE A 98 13.00 -16.85 -8.49
C ILE A 98 14.20 -15.97 -8.86
N HIS A 99 14.09 -15.16 -9.92
CA HIS A 99 15.13 -14.23 -10.32
C HIS A 99 15.45 -13.23 -9.19
N GLY A 100 16.73 -12.97 -8.95
CA GLY A 100 17.18 -12.10 -7.85
C GLY A 100 16.60 -10.69 -7.92
N ALA A 101 16.48 -10.10 -9.10
CA ALA A 101 15.82 -8.80 -9.28
C ALA A 101 14.37 -8.84 -8.80
N SER A 102 13.61 -9.87 -9.18
CA SER A 102 12.22 -10.03 -8.78
C SER A 102 12.06 -10.27 -7.27
N LEU A 103 13.03 -10.93 -6.62
CA LEU A 103 13.05 -11.06 -5.16
C LEU A 103 13.24 -9.71 -4.46
N VAL A 104 14.10 -8.83 -4.99
CA VAL A 104 14.28 -7.45 -4.46
C VAL A 104 12.98 -6.66 -4.63
N GLU A 105 12.43 -6.63 -5.82
CA GLU A 105 11.21 -5.88 -6.16
C GLU A 105 10.03 -6.35 -5.30
N MET A 106 9.86 -7.66 -5.17
CA MET A 106 8.83 -8.29 -4.36
C MET A 106 8.99 -7.95 -2.87
N SER A 107 10.22 -8.00 -2.35
CA SER A 107 10.47 -7.68 -0.93
C SER A 107 10.22 -6.20 -0.63
N LEU A 108 10.53 -5.29 -1.55
CA LEU A 108 10.21 -3.87 -1.43
C LEU A 108 8.70 -3.63 -1.48
N GLY A 109 8.01 -4.22 -2.46
CA GLY A 109 6.55 -4.14 -2.56
C GLY A 109 5.84 -4.70 -1.32
N LEU A 110 6.31 -5.84 -0.80
CA LEU A 110 5.85 -6.46 0.45
C LEU A 110 6.05 -5.54 1.66
N ALA A 111 7.29 -5.04 1.83
CA ALA A 111 7.65 -4.24 3.00
C ALA A 111 6.88 -2.91 3.02
N ILE A 112 6.87 -2.18 1.90
CA ILE A 112 6.16 -0.91 1.79
C ILE A 112 4.64 -1.12 1.93
N GLY A 113 4.09 -2.19 1.34
CA GLY A 113 2.68 -2.56 1.48
C GLY A 113 2.29 -2.85 2.93
N ALA A 114 3.11 -3.61 3.67
CA ALA A 114 2.88 -3.94 5.07
C ALA A 114 2.96 -2.70 5.99
N VAL A 115 3.97 -1.83 5.78
CA VAL A 115 4.07 -0.53 6.48
C VAL A 115 2.85 0.34 6.19
N THR A 116 2.42 0.40 4.92
CA THR A 116 1.24 1.16 4.51
C THR A 116 -0.02 0.65 5.19
N PHE A 117 -0.23 -0.67 5.23
CA PHE A 117 -1.38 -1.26 5.90
C PHE A 117 -1.44 -0.87 7.37
N SER A 118 -0.41 -1.22 8.14
CA SER A 118 -0.41 -1.03 9.59
C SER A 118 -0.40 0.46 9.97
N GLY A 119 0.36 1.28 9.26
CA GLY A 119 0.37 2.73 9.45
C GLY A 119 -0.98 3.38 9.17
N SER A 120 -1.66 2.94 8.09
CA SER A 120 -2.99 3.45 7.73
C SER A 120 -4.08 3.03 8.71
N VAL A 121 -3.99 1.83 9.30
CA VAL A 121 -4.89 1.39 10.38
C VAL A 121 -4.76 2.33 11.59
N ILE A 122 -3.55 2.65 12.01
CA ILE A 122 -3.33 3.59 13.12
C ILE A 122 -3.83 5.00 12.78
N ALA A 123 -3.54 5.48 11.57
CA ALA A 123 -4.03 6.77 11.12
C ALA A 123 -5.56 6.83 11.14
N PHE A 124 -6.22 5.79 10.63
CA PHE A 124 -7.68 5.65 10.68
C PHE A 124 -8.20 5.69 12.13
N LEU A 125 -7.65 4.89 13.04
CA LEU A 125 -8.08 4.82 14.43
C LEU A 125 -7.93 6.16 15.17
N LYS A 126 -6.87 6.92 14.86
CA LYS A 126 -6.65 8.25 15.42
C LYS A 126 -7.62 9.29 14.85
N LEU A 127 -7.87 9.25 13.54
CA LEU A 127 -8.81 10.16 12.88
C LEU A 127 -10.27 9.89 13.29
N ASP A 128 -10.62 8.61 13.49
CA ASP A 128 -11.98 8.19 13.91
C ASP A 128 -12.22 8.38 15.41
N GLY A 129 -11.23 8.84 16.17
CA GLY A 129 -11.33 9.10 17.61
C GLY A 129 -11.35 7.84 18.48
N ARG A 130 -11.18 6.65 17.92
CA ARG A 130 -11.07 5.39 18.67
C ARG A 130 -9.74 5.24 19.37
N MET A 131 -8.72 5.91 18.88
CA MET A 131 -7.41 6.02 19.50
C MET A 131 -7.13 7.48 19.81
N SER A 132 -6.47 7.73 20.95
CA SER A 132 -6.09 9.10 21.31
C SER A 132 -5.30 9.77 20.20
N GLY A 133 -5.70 11.00 19.81
CA GLY A 133 -4.94 11.83 18.86
C GLY A 133 -3.63 12.37 19.44
N ALA A 134 -3.35 12.15 20.73
CA ALA A 134 -2.09 12.56 21.34
C ALA A 134 -0.92 11.72 20.81
N PRO A 135 0.27 12.30 20.63
CA PRO A 135 1.48 11.57 20.31
C PRO A 135 1.85 10.59 21.43
N ILE A 136 2.05 9.31 21.09
CA ILE A 136 2.54 8.32 22.05
C ILE A 136 4.04 8.17 21.81
N ILE A 137 4.85 8.80 22.67
CA ILE A 137 6.30 8.86 22.53
C ILE A 137 6.94 8.10 23.70
N PHE A 138 7.98 7.32 23.41
CA PHE A 138 8.81 6.65 24.43
C PHE A 138 10.31 6.88 24.15
N LYS A 139 11.10 6.78 25.22
CA LYS A 139 12.55 6.99 25.14
C LYS A 139 13.21 5.95 24.21
N GLY A 140 14.05 6.41 23.28
CA GLY A 140 14.77 5.54 22.35
C GLY A 140 13.99 5.12 21.10
N GLN A 141 12.80 5.67 20.87
CA GLN A 141 11.95 5.32 19.73
C GLN A 141 12.65 5.46 18.38
N HIS A 142 13.36 6.56 18.13
CA HIS A 142 14.08 6.76 16.88
C HIS A 142 15.18 5.72 16.68
N MET A 143 15.90 5.37 17.75
CA MET A 143 16.94 4.34 17.70
C MET A 143 16.34 2.97 17.43
N LEU A 144 15.20 2.64 18.06
CA LEU A 144 14.48 1.40 17.81
C LEU A 144 14.01 1.32 16.35
N ASN A 145 13.38 2.37 15.82
CA ASN A 145 12.92 2.41 14.44
C ASN A 145 14.08 2.27 13.45
N ALA A 146 15.21 2.95 13.71
CA ALA A 146 16.41 2.83 12.90
C ALA A 146 17.01 1.40 12.95
N ALA A 147 17.06 0.78 14.13
CA ALA A 147 17.53 -0.60 14.29
C ALA A 147 16.63 -1.60 13.56
N LEU A 148 15.30 -1.44 13.68
CA LEU A 148 14.34 -2.29 12.96
C LEU A 148 14.41 -2.08 11.45
N GLY A 149 14.62 -0.83 11.00
CA GLY A 149 14.84 -0.52 9.59
C GLY A 149 16.12 -1.16 9.05
N ALA A 150 17.22 -1.08 9.81
CA ALA A 150 18.48 -1.74 9.44
C ALA A 150 18.30 -3.28 9.41
N LEU A 151 17.62 -3.85 10.40
CA LEU A 151 17.30 -5.28 10.43
C LEU A 151 16.45 -5.67 9.22
N LEU A 152 15.47 -4.86 8.83
CA LEU A 152 14.64 -5.11 7.63
C LEU A 152 15.51 -5.19 6.37
N VAL A 153 16.45 -4.25 6.19
CA VAL A 153 17.38 -4.27 5.06
C VAL A 153 18.22 -5.56 5.07
N LEU A 154 18.75 -5.97 6.22
CA LEU A 154 19.51 -7.23 6.34
C LEU A 154 18.66 -8.46 6.01
N LEU A 155 17.38 -8.48 6.45
CA LEU A 155 16.45 -9.55 6.12
C LEU A 155 16.15 -9.61 4.62
N VAL A 156 16.00 -8.45 3.96
CA VAL A 156 15.81 -8.37 2.50
C VAL A 156 17.04 -8.95 1.78
N ILE A 157 18.25 -8.57 2.19
CA ILE A 157 19.48 -9.11 1.60
C ILE A 157 19.56 -10.64 1.80
N ALA A 158 19.27 -11.12 3.00
CA ALA A 158 19.24 -12.57 3.29
C ALA A 158 18.15 -13.29 2.48
N PHE A 159 16.98 -12.67 2.30
CA PHE A 159 15.89 -13.21 1.49
C PHE A 159 16.27 -13.31 0.01
N VAL A 160 16.90 -12.28 -0.54
CA VAL A 160 17.38 -12.30 -1.94
C VAL A 160 18.45 -13.36 -2.15
N ALA A 161 19.31 -13.61 -1.15
CA ALA A 161 20.35 -14.62 -1.23
C ALA A 161 19.81 -16.06 -1.10
N THR A 162 18.70 -16.26 -0.39
CA THR A 162 18.24 -17.64 -0.04
C THR A 162 16.89 -18.01 -0.66
N GLY A 163 16.04 -17.05 -1.04
CA GLY A 163 14.67 -17.28 -1.49
C GLY A 163 13.75 -17.93 -0.47
N SER A 164 14.09 -17.86 0.83
CA SER A 164 13.41 -18.61 1.89
C SER A 164 12.04 -18.02 2.26
N ALA A 165 10.99 -18.87 2.27
CA ALA A 165 9.64 -18.47 2.68
C ALA A 165 9.58 -17.93 4.12
N TRP A 166 10.41 -18.44 5.02
CA TRP A 166 10.50 -17.95 6.39
C TRP A 166 10.93 -16.47 6.44
N LEU A 167 11.96 -16.12 5.67
CA LEU A 167 12.43 -14.73 5.60
C LEU A 167 11.40 -13.81 4.96
N PHE A 168 10.66 -14.28 3.94
CA PHE A 168 9.55 -13.52 3.35
C PHE A 168 8.52 -13.08 4.41
N TRP A 169 8.04 -14.02 5.23
CA TRP A 169 7.07 -13.71 6.27
C TRP A 169 7.66 -12.90 7.43
N LEU A 170 8.94 -13.09 7.74
CA LEU A 170 9.62 -12.31 8.75
C LEU A 170 9.75 -10.83 8.32
N ILE A 171 10.05 -10.57 7.04
CA ILE A 171 10.02 -9.23 6.44
C ILE A 171 8.62 -8.63 6.58
N ALA A 172 7.55 -9.37 6.27
CA ALA A 172 6.19 -8.90 6.39
C ALA A 172 5.85 -8.50 7.84
N ILE A 173 6.12 -9.38 8.81
CA ILE A 173 5.83 -9.14 10.24
C ILE A 173 6.61 -7.91 10.75
N LEU A 174 7.90 -7.82 10.44
CA LEU A 174 8.72 -6.70 10.85
C LEU A 174 8.25 -5.38 10.23
N SER A 175 7.83 -5.41 8.97
CA SER A 175 7.29 -4.25 8.26
C SER A 175 5.94 -3.80 8.83
N PHE A 176 5.06 -4.73 9.22
CA PHE A 176 3.84 -4.40 9.96
C PHE A 176 4.17 -3.71 11.30
N ALA A 177 5.12 -4.23 12.05
CA ALA A 177 5.54 -3.62 13.33
C ALA A 177 6.13 -2.21 13.10
N LEU A 178 6.96 -2.02 12.09
CA LEU A 178 7.49 -0.71 11.72
C LEU A 178 6.40 0.29 11.37
N GLY A 179 5.38 -0.10 10.60
CA GLY A 179 4.27 0.78 10.26
C GLY A 179 3.51 1.27 11.48
N PHE A 180 3.28 0.42 12.49
CA PHE A 180 2.72 0.84 13.78
C PHE A 180 3.63 1.85 14.48
N LEU A 181 4.90 1.54 14.63
CA LEU A 181 5.86 2.35 15.37
C LEU A 181 6.13 3.72 14.72
N LEU A 182 6.00 3.83 13.40
CA LEU A 182 6.17 5.09 12.69
C LEU A 182 5.01 6.05 12.88
N ILE A 183 3.77 5.56 12.95
CA ILE A 183 2.58 6.41 12.96
C ILE A 183 2.04 6.67 14.37
N VAL A 184 2.26 5.77 15.32
CA VAL A 184 1.81 5.91 16.72
C VAL A 184 2.30 7.22 17.38
N PRO A 185 3.54 7.70 17.17
CA PRO A 185 4.02 8.93 17.80
C PRO A 185 3.52 10.21 17.15
N ILE A 186 2.86 10.13 15.98
CA ILE A 186 2.41 11.32 15.24
C ILE A 186 1.08 11.79 15.82
N GLY A 187 0.97 13.08 16.10
CA GLY A 187 -0.24 13.69 16.65
C GLY A 187 -1.37 13.84 15.61
N GLY A 188 -2.61 13.94 16.10
CA GLY A 188 -3.80 14.12 15.25
C GLY A 188 -3.75 15.37 14.37
N ALA A 189 -3.11 16.44 14.83
CA ALA A 189 -2.95 17.68 14.07
C ALA A 189 -2.08 17.50 12.81
N ASP A 190 -1.15 16.53 12.82
CA ASP A 190 -0.24 16.24 11.70
C ASP A 190 -0.77 15.11 10.78
N MET A 191 -1.96 14.56 11.07
CA MET A 191 -2.55 13.46 10.30
C MET A 191 -2.78 13.78 8.81
N PRO A 192 -3.12 14.99 8.37
CA PRO A 192 -3.21 15.28 6.94
C PRO A 192 -1.90 14.99 6.18
N VAL A 193 -0.75 15.32 6.78
CA VAL A 193 0.58 15.00 6.21
C VAL A 193 0.79 13.48 6.18
N VAL A 194 0.42 12.79 7.27
CA VAL A 194 0.54 11.33 7.38
C VAL A 194 -0.30 10.63 6.31
N VAL A 195 -1.54 11.04 6.11
CA VAL A 195 -2.43 10.46 5.07
C VAL A 195 -1.83 10.65 3.68
N SER A 196 -1.25 11.82 3.39
CA SER A 196 -0.55 12.07 2.14
C SER A 196 0.71 11.21 1.97
N MET A 197 1.48 11.01 3.06
CA MET A 197 2.65 10.12 3.06
C MET A 197 2.25 8.66 2.86
N LEU A 198 1.18 8.19 3.51
CA LEU A 198 0.64 6.84 3.32
C LEU A 198 0.13 6.62 1.89
N ASN A 199 -0.45 7.66 1.27
CA ASN A 199 -0.78 7.63 -0.16
C ASN A 199 0.49 7.46 -1.02
N SER A 200 1.57 8.17 -0.68
CA SER A 200 2.87 7.99 -1.34
C SER A 200 3.38 6.56 -1.20
N TYR A 201 3.34 5.99 0.00
CA TYR A 201 3.77 4.61 0.24
C TYR A 201 2.91 3.59 -0.51
N SER A 202 1.60 3.79 -0.58
CA SER A 202 0.72 2.92 -1.38
C SER A 202 1.07 2.98 -2.87
N GLY A 203 1.43 4.16 -3.38
CA GLY A 203 1.93 4.33 -4.75
C GLY A 203 3.25 3.58 -4.99
N TRP A 204 4.21 3.70 -4.08
CA TRP A 204 5.48 2.98 -4.18
C TRP A 204 5.32 1.47 -4.03
N ALA A 205 4.42 1.00 -3.16
CA ALA A 205 4.08 -0.41 -3.08
C ALA A 205 3.51 -0.93 -4.41
N ALA A 206 2.59 -0.17 -5.02
CA ALA A 206 2.03 -0.50 -6.33
C ALA A 206 3.11 -0.55 -7.43
N ALA A 207 4.05 0.41 -7.43
CA ALA A 207 5.18 0.40 -8.37
C ALA A 207 6.07 -0.83 -8.16
N GLY A 208 6.42 -1.16 -6.91
CA GLY A 208 7.23 -2.34 -6.56
C GLY A 208 6.57 -3.64 -7.03
N ILE A 209 5.27 -3.80 -6.77
CA ILE A 209 4.51 -4.94 -7.29
C ILE A 209 4.44 -4.90 -8.83
N GLY A 210 4.28 -3.70 -9.43
CA GLY A 210 4.30 -3.52 -10.87
C GLY A 210 5.58 -4.05 -11.52
N PHE A 211 6.74 -3.79 -10.92
CA PHE A 211 8.02 -4.38 -11.34
C PHE A 211 7.99 -5.90 -11.22
N THR A 212 7.58 -6.43 -10.07
CA THR A 212 7.51 -7.88 -9.81
C THR A 212 6.67 -8.63 -10.85
N ILE A 213 5.52 -8.08 -11.24
CA ILE A 213 4.61 -8.74 -12.20
C ILE A 213 4.79 -8.27 -13.65
N GLY A 214 5.79 -7.42 -13.92
CA GLY A 214 6.07 -6.89 -15.27
C GLY A 214 4.98 -5.96 -15.82
N ASN A 215 4.20 -5.29 -14.97
CA ASN A 215 3.10 -4.41 -15.41
C ASN A 215 3.55 -2.95 -15.47
N LEU A 216 3.89 -2.49 -16.68
CA LEU A 216 4.37 -1.13 -16.93
C LEU A 216 3.37 -0.04 -16.49
N LEU A 217 2.07 -0.25 -16.70
CA LEU A 217 1.05 0.74 -16.29
C LEU A 217 1.00 0.88 -14.78
N LEU A 218 1.12 -0.21 -14.04
CA LEU A 218 1.16 -0.20 -12.57
C LEU A 218 2.45 0.47 -12.06
N ILE A 219 3.59 0.27 -12.73
CA ILE A 219 4.84 0.95 -12.41
C ILE A 219 4.69 2.47 -12.58
N VAL A 220 4.19 2.91 -13.73
CA VAL A 220 4.04 4.34 -14.04
C VAL A 220 3.03 5.00 -13.09
N THR A 221 1.84 4.42 -12.94
CA THR A 221 0.80 4.99 -12.06
C THR A 221 1.24 4.98 -10.61
N GLY A 222 1.85 3.90 -10.14
CA GLY A 222 2.38 3.80 -8.79
C GLY A 222 3.48 4.82 -8.50
N SER A 223 4.40 5.01 -9.44
CA SER A 223 5.48 6.01 -9.33
C SER A 223 4.93 7.44 -9.30
N LEU A 224 3.94 7.76 -10.15
CA LEU A 224 3.30 9.06 -10.16
C LEU A 224 2.56 9.36 -8.84
N VAL A 225 1.79 8.40 -8.34
CA VAL A 225 1.08 8.53 -7.05
C VAL A 225 2.08 8.66 -5.91
N GLY A 226 3.14 7.84 -5.92
CA GLY A 226 4.20 7.88 -4.92
C GLY A 226 4.90 9.24 -4.88
N ALA A 227 5.32 9.75 -6.04
CA ALA A 227 5.97 11.04 -6.14
C ALA A 227 5.04 12.20 -5.74
N SER A 228 3.80 12.20 -6.23
CA SER A 228 2.83 13.27 -5.92
C SER A 228 2.49 13.34 -4.43
N GLY A 229 2.31 12.19 -3.77
CA GLY A 229 2.07 12.11 -2.33
C GLY A 229 3.24 12.63 -1.50
N ALA A 230 4.48 12.28 -1.88
CA ALA A 230 5.69 12.75 -1.22
C ALA A 230 5.86 14.28 -1.36
N ILE A 231 5.67 14.81 -2.57
CA ILE A 231 5.75 16.25 -2.84
C ILE A 231 4.68 17.00 -2.03
N LEU A 232 3.43 16.51 -2.02
CA LEU A 232 2.35 17.11 -1.27
C LEU A 232 2.64 17.12 0.23
N SER A 233 3.15 16.01 0.79
CA SER A 233 3.56 15.93 2.20
C SER A 233 4.64 16.95 2.54
N TYR A 234 5.64 17.08 1.68
CA TYR A 234 6.71 18.08 1.85
C TYR A 234 6.18 19.51 1.85
N ILE A 235 5.30 19.84 0.87
CA ILE A 235 4.69 21.18 0.77
C ILE A 235 3.81 21.47 2.00
N MET A 236 3.05 20.49 2.48
CA MET A 236 2.22 20.64 3.68
C MET A 236 3.07 20.87 4.93
N CYS A 237 4.14 20.10 5.12
CA CYS A 237 5.08 20.31 6.23
C CYS A 237 5.67 21.72 6.20
N LYS A 238 6.09 22.18 5.01
CA LYS A 238 6.62 23.53 4.84
C LYS A 238 5.58 24.60 5.15
N GLY A 239 4.33 24.41 4.70
CA GLY A 239 3.21 25.31 5.00
C GLY A 239 2.84 25.37 6.49
N MET A 240 3.03 24.26 7.22
CA MET A 240 2.84 24.17 8.67
C MET A 240 4.06 24.62 9.48
N ASN A 241 5.13 25.06 8.83
CA ASN A 241 6.41 25.43 9.44
C ASN A 241 7.01 24.30 10.30
N ARG A 242 6.94 23.06 9.80
CA ARG A 242 7.47 21.85 10.42
C ARG A 242 8.40 21.11 9.48
N SER A 243 9.42 20.44 10.05
CA SER A 243 10.26 19.53 9.27
C SER A 243 9.50 18.23 8.97
N ILE A 244 9.76 17.65 7.82
CA ILE A 244 9.29 16.30 7.48
C ILE A 244 10.22 15.23 8.09
N ILE A 245 11.40 15.62 8.54
CA ILE A 245 12.44 14.77 9.15
C ILE A 245 12.57 15.13 10.62
#